data_7769eb19e6f91493ab5fe8d25fad6170
#
_entry.id   7769eb19e6f91493ab5fe8d25fad6170
#
_cell.length_a   1.000
_cell.length_b   1.000
_cell.length_c   1.000
_cell.angle_alpha   90.00
_cell.angle_beta   90.00
_cell.angle_gamma   90.00
#
_symmetry.space_group_name_H-M   'P 1'
#
loop_
_entity.id
_entity.type
_entity.pdbx_description
1 polymer ?
#
loop_
_entity_poly.entity_id
_entity_poly.type
_entity_poly.pdbx_seq_one_letter_code
_entity_poly.pdbx_strand_id
1 'polypeptide(L)'
;MGSFFSSNKEPELSDLTGSVAIVTGSNTGVGYETCKILAQHGAKVYMAARNESKAKAAIERLHAEGLGANAGEVVWLKLDLASPRQTKEAAEYILSREQRLDILGIVNKYTQTSDGLSENMAINHLSPFLFTNTLLPLMTTTSRLPDSDVRIVNVSSAAHANPKNPHFDTIEALNTSFKDSTMKLYGYTKLANVLFSKQLQQRLNAEGVPIIVISLHPGVFLTDGFKSAIKGWPMSGVISFLARLLFQPVERSGYNSAFAAASPDVRARAAEFKGAYIVPVGKIAKPSADARKPQLALDLWETSEKQIDALGL
;
A
#
# COMPACT_ATOMS: atom_id res chain seq x y z
N MET A 1 23.28 12.45 5.58
CA MET A 1 22.96 11.07 5.97
C MET A 1 22.01 11.14 7.16
N GLY A 2 20.68 11.11 6.90
CA GLY A 2 19.69 11.13 7.96
C GLY A 2 19.60 9.74 8.60
N SER A 3 19.57 9.71 9.92
CA SER A 3 19.46 8.51 10.74
C SER A 3 18.30 7.62 10.28
N PHE A 4 18.61 6.45 9.71
CA PHE A 4 17.64 5.41 9.35
C PHE A 4 17.11 4.62 10.57
N PHE A 5 17.43 5.06 11.78
CA PHE A 5 16.88 4.44 13.00
C PHE A 5 15.44 4.88 13.17
N SER A 6 14.52 4.03 12.73
CA SER A 6 13.10 4.20 12.98
C SER A 6 12.84 4.10 14.49
N SER A 7 11.83 4.84 14.95
CA SER A 7 11.29 4.68 16.29
C SER A 7 10.90 3.21 16.49
N ASN A 8 11.43 2.57 17.51
CA ASN A 8 11.11 1.18 17.88
C ASN A 8 9.74 1.09 18.59
N LYS A 9 9.05 2.21 18.75
CA LYS A 9 7.79 2.30 19.49
C LYS A 9 6.62 2.01 18.54
N GLU A 10 5.69 1.21 19.00
CA GLU A 10 4.39 1.01 18.36
C GLU A 10 3.66 2.35 18.22
N PRO A 11 3.05 2.62 17.06
CA PRO A 11 2.31 3.87 16.87
C PRO A 11 1.07 3.90 17.75
N GLU A 12 0.74 5.08 18.27
CA GLU A 12 -0.57 5.32 18.85
C GLU A 12 -1.62 5.39 17.74
N LEU A 13 -2.69 4.63 17.89
CA LEU A 13 -3.78 4.54 16.92
C LEU A 13 -5.12 4.87 17.59
N SER A 14 -6.03 5.40 16.79
CA SER A 14 -7.42 5.63 17.21
C SER A 14 -8.14 4.30 17.44
N ASP A 15 -9.21 4.32 18.22
CA ASP A 15 -10.21 3.26 18.25
C ASP A 15 -10.90 3.19 16.87
N LEU A 16 -10.90 2.02 16.27
CA LEU A 16 -11.46 1.75 14.95
C LEU A 16 -12.76 0.94 15.00
N THR A 17 -13.36 0.83 16.19
CA THR A 17 -14.64 0.13 16.37
C THR A 17 -15.69 0.73 15.43
N GLY A 18 -16.34 -0.12 14.64
CA GLY A 18 -17.29 0.28 13.62
C GLY A 18 -16.70 0.79 12.31
N SER A 19 -15.38 0.89 12.18
CA SER A 19 -14.69 1.25 10.94
C SER A 19 -14.49 0.03 10.05
N VAL A 20 -14.51 0.24 8.73
CA VAL A 20 -14.22 -0.78 7.71
C VAL A 20 -12.91 -0.46 7.01
N ALA A 21 -12.03 -1.44 6.94
CA ALA A 21 -10.73 -1.34 6.29
C ALA A 21 -10.56 -2.42 5.22
N ILE A 22 -9.89 -2.09 4.13
CA ILE A 22 -9.41 -3.05 3.13
C ILE A 22 -7.89 -2.95 3.08
N VAL A 23 -7.18 -4.09 3.14
CA VAL A 23 -5.73 -4.14 2.96
C VAL A 23 -5.40 -5.14 1.86
N THR A 24 -4.79 -4.68 0.76
CA THR A 24 -4.39 -5.54 -0.35
C THR A 24 -3.08 -6.28 -0.02
N GLY A 25 -2.83 -7.42 -0.68
CA GLY A 25 -1.60 -8.19 -0.48
C GLY A 25 -1.33 -8.64 0.97
N SER A 26 -2.38 -8.83 1.74
CA SER A 26 -2.34 -8.84 3.20
C SER A 26 -2.26 -10.23 3.85
N ASN A 27 -2.12 -11.29 3.07
CA ASN A 27 -1.90 -12.63 3.62
C ASN A 27 -0.47 -12.90 4.13
N THR A 28 0.49 -11.97 3.95
CA THR A 28 1.87 -12.06 4.46
C THR A 28 2.52 -10.68 4.59
N GLY A 29 3.60 -10.58 5.39
CA GLY A 29 4.48 -9.39 5.46
C GLY A 29 3.78 -8.11 5.89
N VAL A 30 4.13 -6.98 5.27
CA VAL A 30 3.60 -5.64 5.63
C VAL A 30 2.07 -5.62 5.67
N GLY A 31 1.41 -6.22 4.67
CA GLY A 31 -0.05 -6.27 4.63
C GLY A 31 -0.65 -7.08 5.76
N TYR A 32 -0.05 -8.23 6.11
CA TYR A 32 -0.50 -9.06 7.21
C TYR A 32 -0.41 -8.34 8.56
N GLU A 33 0.75 -7.72 8.84
CA GLU A 33 0.95 -6.98 10.07
C GLU A 33 0.04 -5.73 10.13
N THR A 34 -0.20 -5.08 8.99
CA THR A 34 -1.17 -3.98 8.91
C THR A 34 -2.59 -4.45 9.25
N CYS A 35 -3.05 -5.57 8.65
CA CYS A 35 -4.34 -6.18 8.97
C CYS A 35 -4.46 -6.50 10.46
N LYS A 36 -3.43 -7.14 11.03
CA LYS A 36 -3.38 -7.51 12.45
C LYS A 36 -3.59 -6.28 13.34
N ILE A 37 -2.80 -5.25 13.11
CA ILE A 37 -2.84 -4.02 13.93
C ILE A 37 -4.20 -3.32 13.81
N LEU A 38 -4.75 -3.17 12.61
CA LEU A 38 -6.06 -2.52 12.42
C LEU A 38 -7.18 -3.33 13.07
N ALA A 39 -7.15 -4.67 12.96
CA ALA A 39 -8.12 -5.53 13.61
C ALA A 39 -8.00 -5.48 15.15
N GLN A 40 -6.80 -5.45 15.69
CA GLN A 40 -6.56 -5.29 17.14
C GLN A 40 -7.16 -4.00 17.71
N HIS A 41 -7.29 -2.96 16.86
CA HIS A 41 -7.90 -1.68 17.23
C HIS A 41 -9.40 -1.60 16.91
N GLY A 42 -10.05 -2.73 16.58
CA GLY A 42 -11.51 -2.80 16.44
C GLY A 42 -12.05 -2.71 15.00
N ALA A 43 -11.21 -2.48 13.99
CA ALA A 43 -11.67 -2.39 12.61
C ALA A 43 -12.15 -3.74 12.08
N LYS A 44 -13.26 -3.74 11.32
CA LYS A 44 -13.54 -4.83 10.37
C LYS A 44 -12.57 -4.72 9.20
N VAL A 45 -11.72 -5.74 9.02
CA VAL A 45 -10.66 -5.71 8.01
C VAL A 45 -10.90 -6.75 6.92
N TYR A 46 -11.00 -6.30 5.68
CA TYR A 46 -10.95 -7.17 4.52
C TYR A 46 -9.50 -7.49 4.16
N MET A 47 -9.09 -8.73 4.43
CA MET A 47 -7.82 -9.30 3.98
C MET A 47 -7.90 -9.61 2.49
N ALA A 48 -7.52 -8.65 1.66
CA ALA A 48 -7.61 -8.80 0.21
C ALA A 48 -6.40 -9.54 -0.35
N ALA A 49 -6.64 -10.74 -0.87
CA ALA A 49 -5.60 -11.63 -1.38
C ALA A 49 -6.13 -12.58 -2.48
N ARG A 50 -5.26 -12.92 -3.43
CA ARG A 50 -5.57 -13.76 -4.59
C ARG A 50 -5.90 -15.19 -4.21
N ASN A 51 -5.14 -15.77 -3.31
CA ASN A 51 -5.22 -17.19 -2.96
C ASN A 51 -6.03 -17.40 -1.66
N GLU A 52 -7.20 -18.03 -1.78
CA GLU A 52 -8.13 -18.26 -0.69
C GLU A 52 -7.52 -19.09 0.45
N SER A 53 -6.90 -20.22 0.13
CA SER A 53 -6.35 -21.11 1.16
C SER A 53 -5.23 -20.44 1.97
N LYS A 54 -4.36 -19.67 1.30
CA LYS A 54 -3.32 -18.87 1.99
C LYS A 54 -3.91 -17.73 2.82
N ALA A 55 -5.00 -17.13 2.37
CA ALA A 55 -5.68 -16.07 3.13
C ALA A 55 -6.37 -16.64 4.36
N LYS A 56 -7.11 -17.75 4.23
CA LYS A 56 -7.75 -18.43 5.36
C LYS A 56 -6.72 -18.88 6.40
N ALA A 57 -5.64 -19.52 5.98
CA ALA A 57 -4.53 -19.87 6.88
C ALA A 57 -3.89 -18.67 7.57
N ALA A 58 -3.82 -17.51 6.89
CA ALA A 58 -3.35 -16.27 7.50
C ALA A 58 -4.33 -15.73 8.54
N ILE A 59 -5.64 -15.80 8.30
CA ILE A 59 -6.68 -15.41 9.25
C ILE A 59 -6.67 -16.34 10.47
N GLU A 60 -6.58 -17.66 10.27
CA GLU A 60 -6.44 -18.63 11.37
C GLU A 60 -5.20 -18.33 12.22
N ARG A 61 -4.08 -17.98 11.60
CA ARG A 61 -2.86 -17.56 12.31
C ARG A 61 -3.08 -16.29 13.12
N LEU A 62 -3.79 -15.28 12.59
CA LEU A 62 -4.13 -14.06 13.34
C LEU A 62 -4.93 -14.40 14.61
N HIS A 63 -5.91 -15.29 14.51
CA HIS A 63 -6.68 -15.73 15.67
C HIS A 63 -5.84 -16.53 16.68
N ALA A 64 -4.95 -17.39 16.19
CA ALA A 64 -4.04 -18.16 17.04
C ALA A 64 -3.01 -17.28 17.77
N GLU A 65 -2.52 -16.21 17.13
CA GLU A 65 -1.63 -15.24 17.76
C GLU A 65 -2.35 -14.33 18.78
N GLY A 66 -3.69 -14.29 18.73
CA GLY A 66 -4.53 -13.45 19.58
C GLY A 66 -4.64 -12.01 19.09
N LEU A 67 -5.85 -11.60 18.76
CA LEU A 67 -6.16 -10.22 18.33
C LEU A 67 -6.57 -9.31 19.50
N GLY A 68 -6.88 -9.89 20.67
CA GLY A 68 -7.40 -9.15 21.82
C GLY A 68 -8.93 -9.17 21.91
N ALA A 69 -9.44 -8.78 23.09
CA ALA A 69 -10.88 -8.90 23.41
C ALA A 69 -11.79 -7.97 22.59
N ASN A 70 -11.26 -6.81 22.16
CA ASN A 70 -12.01 -5.79 21.42
C ASN A 70 -11.66 -5.79 19.91
N ALA A 71 -11.07 -6.87 19.42
CA ALA A 71 -10.68 -6.93 18.03
C ALA A 71 -11.89 -6.97 17.08
N GLY A 72 -11.74 -6.29 15.96
CA GLY A 72 -12.69 -6.36 14.85
C GLY A 72 -12.54 -7.67 14.06
N GLU A 73 -13.50 -7.90 13.17
CA GLU A 73 -13.53 -9.07 12.30
C GLU A 73 -12.48 -8.98 11.18
N VAL A 74 -11.85 -10.11 10.83
CA VAL A 74 -11.00 -10.21 9.64
C VAL A 74 -11.65 -11.15 8.63
N VAL A 75 -11.99 -10.61 7.46
CA VAL A 75 -12.71 -11.33 6.39
C VAL A 75 -11.82 -11.43 5.15
N TRP A 76 -11.79 -12.59 4.51
CA TRP A 76 -11.11 -12.70 3.22
C TRP A 76 -11.91 -12.03 2.11
N LEU A 77 -11.20 -11.20 1.32
CA LEU A 77 -11.69 -10.64 0.06
C LEU A 77 -10.87 -11.23 -1.10
N LYS A 78 -11.53 -11.90 -2.04
CA LYS A 78 -10.87 -12.36 -3.26
C LYS A 78 -10.45 -11.16 -4.09
N LEU A 79 -9.15 -10.95 -4.27
CA LEU A 79 -8.60 -9.85 -5.08
C LEU A 79 -7.35 -10.32 -5.82
N ASP A 80 -7.41 -10.34 -7.15
CA ASP A 80 -6.24 -10.57 -8.00
C ASP A 80 -5.89 -9.29 -8.77
N LEU A 81 -4.87 -8.60 -8.31
CA LEU A 81 -4.37 -7.37 -8.93
C LEU A 81 -3.67 -7.59 -10.28
N ALA A 82 -3.40 -8.85 -10.67
CA ALA A 82 -2.93 -9.15 -12.03
C ALA A 82 -4.06 -9.05 -13.07
N SER A 83 -5.32 -9.05 -12.62
CA SER A 83 -6.50 -8.94 -13.46
C SER A 83 -7.30 -7.68 -13.12
N PRO A 84 -7.24 -6.59 -13.93
CA PRO A 84 -8.06 -5.40 -13.72
C PRO A 84 -9.56 -5.72 -13.64
N ARG A 85 -10.06 -6.67 -14.43
CA ARG A 85 -11.47 -7.11 -14.40
C ARG A 85 -11.84 -7.72 -13.04
N GLN A 86 -11.05 -8.66 -12.52
CA GLN A 86 -11.30 -9.23 -11.18
C GLN A 86 -11.12 -8.19 -10.07
N THR A 87 -10.27 -7.20 -10.30
CA THR A 87 -10.11 -6.06 -9.38
C THR A 87 -11.38 -5.23 -9.31
N LYS A 88 -12.03 -4.93 -10.45
CA LYS A 88 -13.32 -4.23 -10.50
C LYS A 88 -14.42 -5.04 -9.81
N GLU A 89 -14.52 -6.34 -10.11
CA GLU A 89 -15.46 -7.26 -9.46
C GLU A 89 -15.31 -7.25 -7.92
N ALA A 90 -14.07 -7.24 -7.42
CA ALA A 90 -13.82 -7.17 -5.99
C ALA A 90 -14.27 -5.82 -5.38
N ALA A 91 -14.07 -4.72 -6.07
CA ALA A 91 -14.57 -3.41 -5.63
C ALA A 91 -16.10 -3.36 -5.62
N GLU A 92 -16.75 -3.84 -6.67
CA GLU A 92 -18.21 -3.93 -6.78
C GLU A 92 -18.81 -4.83 -5.69
N TYR A 93 -18.13 -5.94 -5.34
CA TYR A 93 -18.51 -6.78 -4.20
C TYR A 93 -18.54 -5.98 -2.89
N ILE A 94 -17.53 -5.15 -2.62
CA ILE A 94 -17.49 -4.28 -1.44
C ILE A 94 -18.64 -3.27 -1.49
N LEU A 95 -18.83 -2.60 -2.63
CA LEU A 95 -19.90 -1.61 -2.80
C LEU A 95 -21.30 -2.20 -2.56
N SER A 96 -21.50 -3.49 -2.85
CA SER A 96 -22.77 -4.18 -2.61
C SER A 96 -23.01 -4.59 -1.16
N ARG A 97 -21.98 -4.57 -0.31
CA ARG A 97 -22.03 -5.11 1.05
C ARG A 97 -21.80 -4.09 2.14
N GLU A 98 -20.99 -3.07 1.88
CA GLU A 98 -20.61 -2.10 2.89
C GLU A 98 -21.27 -0.75 2.65
N GLN A 99 -21.64 -0.12 3.76
CA GLN A 99 -22.21 1.24 3.77
C GLN A 99 -21.14 2.29 4.08
N ARG A 100 -19.94 1.85 4.43
CA ARG A 100 -18.79 2.71 4.72
C ARG A 100 -17.48 2.02 4.37
N LEU A 101 -16.48 2.82 4.04
CA LEU A 101 -15.09 2.38 3.89
C LEU A 101 -14.18 3.50 4.40
N ASP A 102 -13.51 3.25 5.51
CA ASP A 102 -12.71 4.23 6.22
C ASP A 102 -11.24 4.17 5.82
N ILE A 103 -10.72 2.96 5.58
CA ILE A 103 -9.30 2.75 5.32
C ILE A 103 -9.12 1.88 4.07
N LEU A 104 -8.35 2.39 3.10
CA LEU A 104 -7.88 1.62 1.95
C LEU A 104 -6.35 1.56 1.97
N GLY A 105 -5.80 0.42 2.38
CA GLY A 105 -4.38 0.12 2.39
C GLY A 105 -3.96 -0.64 1.12
N ILE A 106 -3.21 0.01 0.23
CA ILE A 106 -2.66 -0.60 -0.98
C ILE A 106 -1.24 -1.09 -0.69
N VAL A 107 -1.13 -2.38 -0.45
CA VAL A 107 0.13 -3.09 -0.19
C VAL A 107 0.36 -4.09 -1.31
N ASN A 108 1.36 -3.85 -2.14
CA ASN A 108 1.67 -4.72 -3.28
C ASN A 108 3.01 -5.39 -3.07
N LYS A 109 3.06 -6.70 -3.36
CA LYS A 109 4.29 -7.47 -3.34
C LYS A 109 5.01 -7.31 -4.67
N TYR A 110 6.34 -7.24 -4.60
CA TYR A 110 7.15 -7.47 -5.78
C TYR A 110 6.91 -8.91 -6.26
N THR A 111 6.49 -9.07 -7.50
CA THR A 111 6.37 -10.36 -8.16
C THR A 111 7.34 -10.38 -9.34
N GLN A 112 8.26 -11.34 -9.35
CA GLN A 112 9.12 -11.57 -10.49
C GLN A 112 8.33 -12.43 -11.47
N THR A 113 8.10 -11.91 -12.69
CA THR A 113 7.44 -12.63 -13.79
C THR A 113 8.46 -13.02 -14.84
N SER A 114 8.22 -14.11 -15.57
CA SER A 114 9.15 -14.65 -16.57
C SER A 114 9.35 -13.73 -17.77
N ASP A 115 8.37 -12.90 -18.07
CA ASP A 115 8.30 -11.94 -19.19
C ASP A 115 8.22 -10.47 -18.76
N GLY A 116 8.13 -10.23 -17.48
CA GLY A 116 8.63 -9.05 -16.76
C GLY A 116 7.84 -7.77 -16.82
N LEU A 117 6.81 -7.57 -17.64
CA LEU A 117 6.56 -6.21 -18.09
C LEU A 117 5.20 -5.60 -17.77
N SER A 118 4.15 -6.13 -18.28
CA SER A 118 2.81 -5.57 -18.08
C SER A 118 2.24 -5.93 -16.71
N GLU A 119 2.57 -7.10 -16.21
CA GLU A 119 2.02 -7.63 -14.95
C GLU A 119 2.46 -6.81 -13.71
N ASN A 120 3.72 -6.34 -13.66
CA ASN A 120 4.16 -5.52 -12.52
C ASN A 120 3.49 -4.14 -12.46
N MET A 121 3.27 -3.49 -13.59
CA MET A 121 2.50 -2.23 -13.63
C MET A 121 1.01 -2.48 -13.37
N ALA A 122 0.44 -3.57 -13.88
CA ALA A 122 -0.93 -3.95 -13.57
C ALA A 122 -1.10 -4.16 -12.06
N ILE A 123 -0.28 -5.01 -11.43
CA ILE A 123 -0.38 -5.34 -10.01
C ILE A 123 -0.07 -4.14 -9.11
N ASN A 124 0.96 -3.35 -9.44
CA ASN A 124 1.44 -2.31 -8.53
C ASN A 124 0.79 -0.95 -8.74
N HIS A 125 0.17 -0.71 -9.91
CA HIS A 125 -0.38 0.60 -10.24
C HIS A 125 -1.78 0.54 -10.88
N LEU A 126 -1.97 -0.07 -12.06
CA LEU A 126 -3.22 0.04 -12.81
C LEU A 126 -4.42 -0.58 -12.06
N SER A 127 -4.28 -1.78 -11.52
CA SER A 127 -5.35 -2.39 -10.72
C SER A 127 -5.60 -1.66 -9.40
N PRO A 128 -4.57 -1.25 -8.61
CA PRO A 128 -4.75 -0.33 -7.50
C PRO A 128 -5.43 1.00 -7.86
N PHE A 129 -5.09 1.58 -8.99
CA PHE A 129 -5.74 2.78 -9.52
C PHE A 129 -7.23 2.54 -9.77
N LEU A 130 -7.58 1.49 -10.51
CA LEU A 130 -8.95 1.10 -10.79
C LEU A 130 -9.72 0.78 -9.49
N PHE A 131 -9.12 -0.02 -8.60
CA PHE A 131 -9.73 -0.40 -7.32
C PHE A 131 -10.05 0.81 -6.45
N THR A 132 -9.10 1.73 -6.35
CA THR A 132 -9.28 2.97 -5.59
C THR A 132 -10.39 3.82 -6.17
N ASN A 133 -10.37 4.08 -7.49
CA ASN A 133 -11.36 4.94 -8.13
C ASN A 133 -12.77 4.33 -8.09
N THR A 134 -12.91 3.01 -8.21
CA THR A 134 -14.20 2.32 -8.07
C THR A 134 -14.76 2.44 -6.65
N LEU A 135 -13.91 2.38 -5.62
CA LEU A 135 -14.31 2.51 -4.22
C LEU A 135 -14.45 3.97 -3.74
N LEU A 136 -13.91 4.93 -4.48
CA LEU A 136 -13.85 6.33 -4.07
C LEU A 136 -15.21 6.96 -3.76
N PRO A 137 -16.31 6.67 -4.48
CA PRO A 137 -17.64 7.19 -4.12
C PRO A 137 -18.09 6.77 -2.72
N LEU A 138 -17.88 5.50 -2.33
CA LEU A 138 -18.19 5.01 -0.99
C LEU A 138 -17.33 5.70 0.06
N MET A 139 -16.00 5.81 -0.18
CA MET A 139 -15.07 6.49 0.72
C MET A 139 -15.41 7.98 0.86
N THR A 140 -15.81 8.63 -0.22
CA THR A 140 -16.28 10.04 -0.20
C THR A 140 -17.53 10.20 0.64
N THR A 141 -18.51 9.32 0.50
CA THR A 141 -19.71 9.31 1.34
C THR A 141 -19.35 9.08 2.81
N THR A 142 -18.48 8.08 3.08
CA THR A 142 -17.98 7.79 4.43
C THR A 142 -17.30 9.02 5.05
N SER A 143 -16.48 9.73 4.26
CA SER A 143 -15.71 10.88 4.76
C SER A 143 -16.56 12.08 5.22
N ARG A 144 -17.85 12.07 4.88
CA ARG A 144 -18.83 13.11 5.28
C ARG A 144 -19.65 12.72 6.49
N LEU A 145 -19.49 11.49 7.00
CA LEU A 145 -20.15 11.05 8.24
C LEU A 145 -19.53 11.77 9.44
N PRO A 146 -20.30 12.02 10.49
CA PRO A 146 -19.75 12.53 11.76
C PRO A 146 -18.60 11.65 12.25
N ASP A 147 -17.56 12.27 12.78
CA ASP A 147 -16.39 11.61 13.39
C ASP A 147 -15.64 10.64 12.46
N SER A 148 -15.86 10.75 11.15
CA SER A 148 -15.15 9.91 10.18
C SER A 148 -13.70 10.37 9.96
N ASP A 149 -12.81 9.40 9.76
CA ASP A 149 -11.41 9.63 9.41
C ASP A 149 -10.99 8.72 8.26
N VAL A 150 -11.32 9.15 7.03
CA VAL A 150 -11.10 8.33 5.84
C VAL A 150 -9.69 8.53 5.28
N ARG A 151 -9.00 7.40 5.01
CA ARG A 151 -7.61 7.42 4.56
C ARG A 151 -7.34 6.41 3.46
N ILE A 152 -6.46 6.81 2.53
CA ILE A 152 -5.91 5.96 1.49
C ILE A 152 -4.39 5.90 1.69
N VAL A 153 -3.86 4.70 1.87
CA VAL A 153 -2.44 4.47 2.18
C VAL A 153 -1.80 3.63 1.09
N ASN A 154 -0.88 4.21 0.33
CA ASN A 154 -0.15 3.52 -0.74
C ASN A 154 1.27 3.14 -0.30
N VAL A 155 1.54 1.85 -0.20
CA VAL A 155 2.87 1.37 0.16
C VAL A 155 3.81 1.43 -1.04
N SER A 156 4.67 2.42 -1.02
CA SER A 156 5.78 2.62 -1.94
C SER A 156 7.09 2.00 -1.37
N SER A 157 8.21 2.54 -1.75
CA SER A 157 9.55 2.12 -1.31
C SER A 157 10.55 3.25 -1.50
N ALA A 158 11.69 3.20 -0.81
CA ALA A 158 12.85 4.05 -1.11
C ALA A 158 13.33 3.88 -2.57
N ALA A 159 13.05 2.72 -3.18
CA ALA A 159 13.37 2.44 -4.59
C ALA A 159 12.66 3.37 -5.59
N HIS A 160 11.63 4.14 -5.18
CA HIS A 160 10.98 5.15 -6.05
C HIS A 160 11.96 6.24 -6.54
N ALA A 161 13.11 6.36 -5.92
CA ALA A 161 14.17 7.29 -6.31
C ALA A 161 15.14 6.75 -7.38
N ASN A 162 15.05 5.45 -7.72
CA ASN A 162 15.98 4.78 -8.63
C ASN A 162 15.75 5.03 -10.14
N PRO A 163 14.51 5.25 -10.63
CA PRO A 163 14.27 5.49 -12.05
C PRO A 163 15.07 6.71 -12.55
N LYS A 164 15.62 6.58 -13.75
CA LYS A 164 16.26 7.70 -14.44
C LYS A 164 15.39 8.13 -15.61
N ASN A 165 15.11 9.43 -15.69
CA ASN A 165 14.27 10.02 -16.75
C ASN A 165 12.92 9.27 -16.91
N PRO A 166 12.15 9.07 -15.83
CA PRO A 166 10.87 8.39 -15.94
C PRO A 166 9.89 9.26 -16.73
N HIS A 167 9.04 8.60 -17.52
CA HIS A 167 7.92 9.23 -18.20
C HIS A 167 6.71 8.29 -18.17
N PHE A 168 5.50 8.84 -18.17
CA PHE A 168 4.24 8.11 -18.03
C PHE A 168 3.17 8.63 -18.99
N ASP A 169 3.56 9.34 -20.02
CA ASP A 169 2.69 10.08 -20.94
C ASP A 169 2.09 9.19 -22.05
N THR A 170 2.53 7.93 -22.15
CA THR A 170 2.01 6.97 -23.14
C THR A 170 1.73 5.61 -22.52
N ILE A 171 0.87 4.80 -23.16
CA ILE A 171 0.58 3.42 -22.73
C ILE A 171 1.86 2.55 -22.82
N GLU A 172 2.70 2.79 -23.82
CA GLU A 172 3.98 2.11 -23.98
C GLU A 172 4.92 2.43 -22.81
N ALA A 173 4.88 3.68 -22.30
CA ALA A 173 5.65 4.09 -21.15
C ALA A 173 5.19 3.36 -19.87
N LEU A 174 3.89 3.18 -19.66
CA LEU A 174 3.37 2.35 -18.57
C LEU A 174 3.84 0.90 -18.67
N ASN A 175 3.96 0.37 -19.88
CA ASN A 175 4.40 -0.99 -20.17
C ASN A 175 5.91 -1.09 -20.44
N THR A 176 6.69 -0.07 -20.06
CA THR A 176 8.13 -0.05 -20.29
C THR A 176 8.82 -1.28 -19.71
N SER A 177 9.61 -1.90 -20.55
CA SER A 177 10.45 -3.04 -20.24
C SER A 177 11.82 -2.59 -19.74
N PHE A 178 12.16 -2.99 -18.53
CA PHE A 178 13.55 -2.92 -18.06
C PHE A 178 14.17 -4.31 -18.15
N LYS A 179 14.35 -4.83 -19.40
CA LYS A 179 14.81 -6.20 -19.69
C LYS A 179 16.00 -6.65 -18.86
N ASP A 180 16.84 -5.70 -18.43
CA ASP A 180 18.10 -5.98 -17.74
C ASP A 180 18.05 -5.74 -16.22
N SER A 181 16.92 -5.32 -15.64
CA SER A 181 16.88 -5.00 -14.22
C SER A 181 15.48 -4.99 -13.60
N THR A 182 15.15 -6.06 -12.89
CA THR A 182 13.94 -6.18 -12.07
C THR A 182 13.84 -5.06 -11.00
N MET A 183 15.00 -4.59 -10.50
CA MET A 183 15.06 -3.51 -9.52
C MET A 183 14.68 -2.15 -10.11
N LYS A 184 15.00 -1.90 -11.38
CA LYS A 184 14.58 -0.67 -12.08
C LYS A 184 13.07 -0.67 -12.28
N LEU A 185 12.50 -1.80 -12.74
CA LEU A 185 11.06 -1.95 -12.90
C LEU A 185 10.33 -1.78 -11.56
N TYR A 186 10.84 -2.40 -10.50
CA TYR A 186 10.30 -2.20 -9.15
C TYR A 186 10.31 -0.73 -8.74
N GLY A 187 11.45 -0.06 -8.90
CA GLY A 187 11.56 1.39 -8.60
C GLY A 187 10.57 2.23 -9.40
N TYR A 188 10.35 1.89 -10.68
CA TYR A 188 9.40 2.56 -11.56
C TYR A 188 7.96 2.43 -11.07
N THR A 189 7.52 1.21 -10.70
CA THR A 189 6.19 1.01 -10.12
C THR A 189 6.03 1.72 -8.77
N LYS A 190 7.10 1.80 -7.97
CA LYS A 190 7.05 2.49 -6.67
C LYS A 190 7.06 4.02 -6.80
N LEU A 191 7.64 4.55 -7.88
CA LEU A 191 7.48 5.95 -8.25
C LEU A 191 6.02 6.23 -8.65
N ALA A 192 5.41 5.37 -9.47
CA ALA A 192 4.00 5.50 -9.83
C ALA A 192 3.09 5.55 -8.59
N ASN A 193 3.35 4.76 -7.55
CA ASN A 193 2.57 4.79 -6.30
C ASN A 193 2.65 6.17 -5.58
N VAL A 194 3.83 6.82 -5.57
CA VAL A 194 3.97 8.16 -4.98
C VAL A 194 3.25 9.21 -5.82
N LEU A 195 3.42 9.17 -7.14
CA LEU A 195 2.79 10.11 -8.07
C LEU A 195 1.25 9.99 -8.03
N PHE A 196 0.72 8.75 -8.05
CA PHE A 196 -0.70 8.48 -7.91
C PHE A 196 -1.27 9.09 -6.63
N SER A 197 -0.62 8.85 -5.48
CA SER A 197 -1.07 9.38 -4.20
C SER A 197 -1.15 10.91 -4.21
N LYS A 198 -0.19 11.58 -4.82
CA LYS A 198 -0.17 13.05 -4.94
C LYS A 198 -1.27 13.57 -5.84
N GLN A 199 -1.43 12.96 -7.01
CA GLN A 199 -2.45 13.38 -7.98
C GLN A 199 -3.86 13.13 -7.42
N LEU A 200 -4.09 12.00 -6.76
CA LEU A 200 -5.36 11.71 -6.10
C LEU A 200 -5.66 12.74 -5.01
N GLN A 201 -4.67 13.06 -4.14
CA GLN A 201 -4.88 14.07 -3.10
C GLN A 201 -5.17 15.44 -3.68
N GLN A 202 -4.51 15.83 -4.76
CA GLN A 202 -4.75 17.11 -5.42
C GLN A 202 -6.20 17.20 -5.94
N ARG A 203 -6.72 16.13 -6.57
CA ARG A 203 -8.10 16.04 -7.06
C ARG A 203 -9.09 16.11 -5.90
N LEU A 204 -8.88 15.34 -4.83
CA LEU A 204 -9.73 15.37 -3.63
C LEU A 204 -9.76 16.74 -2.96
N ASN A 205 -8.63 17.45 -2.92
CA ASN A 205 -8.58 18.80 -2.40
C ASN A 205 -9.37 19.80 -3.26
N ALA A 206 -9.31 19.68 -4.58
CA ALA A 206 -10.07 20.52 -5.51
C ALA A 206 -11.59 20.31 -5.36
N GLU A 207 -12.01 19.10 -5.02
CA GLU A 207 -13.43 18.73 -4.79
C GLU A 207 -13.88 18.97 -3.33
N GLY A 208 -12.99 19.42 -2.45
CA GLY A 208 -13.27 19.62 -1.02
C GLY A 208 -13.57 18.33 -0.24
N VAL A 209 -13.07 17.19 -0.73
CA VAL A 209 -13.27 15.88 -0.08
C VAL A 209 -12.22 15.68 1.03
N PRO A 210 -12.62 15.43 2.30
CA PRO A 210 -11.70 15.42 3.44
C PRO A 210 -10.93 14.10 3.62
N ILE A 211 -10.70 13.35 2.57
CA ILE A 211 -9.88 12.13 2.58
C ILE A 211 -8.41 12.50 2.62
N ILE A 212 -7.62 11.77 3.41
CA ILE A 212 -6.16 11.93 3.47
C ILE A 212 -5.51 10.78 2.70
N VAL A 213 -4.73 11.10 1.66
CA VAL A 213 -3.96 10.14 0.88
C VAL A 213 -2.48 10.25 1.24
N ILE A 214 -1.88 9.13 1.62
CA ILE A 214 -0.47 9.06 2.05
C ILE A 214 0.24 7.98 1.25
N SER A 215 1.42 8.28 0.74
CA SER A 215 2.36 7.27 0.26
C SER A 215 3.48 7.04 1.29
N LEU A 216 4.01 5.81 1.37
CA LEU A 216 5.02 5.52 2.37
C LEU A 216 6.08 4.50 1.94
N HIS A 217 7.24 4.58 2.59
CA HIS A 217 8.20 3.48 2.66
C HIS A 217 7.96 2.70 3.96
N PRO A 218 7.70 1.39 3.93
CA PRO A 218 7.35 0.65 5.15
C PRO A 218 8.54 0.45 6.09
N GLY A 219 9.75 0.51 5.59
CA GLY A 219 10.99 0.16 6.29
C GLY A 219 11.74 -0.97 5.59
N VAL A 220 12.82 -1.42 6.19
CA VAL A 220 13.63 -2.53 5.69
C VAL A 220 13.53 -3.68 6.70
N PHE A 221 12.98 -4.81 6.27
CA PHE A 221 12.69 -5.94 7.13
C PHE A 221 13.39 -7.21 6.63
N LEU A 222 13.75 -8.06 7.58
CA LEU A 222 14.33 -9.37 7.30
C LEU A 222 13.22 -10.34 6.84
N THR A 223 12.86 -10.26 5.56
CA THR A 223 11.82 -11.12 4.98
C THR A 223 12.33 -12.53 4.71
N ASP A 224 11.42 -13.52 4.64
CA ASP A 224 11.79 -14.89 4.26
C ASP A 224 12.37 -14.98 2.85
N GLY A 225 11.98 -14.06 1.96
CA GLY A 225 12.61 -13.93 0.64
C GLY A 225 14.09 -13.56 0.72
N PHE A 226 14.49 -12.65 1.61
CA PHE A 226 15.90 -12.31 1.83
C PHE A 226 16.65 -13.50 2.44
N LYS A 227 16.08 -14.16 3.47
CA LYS A 227 16.67 -15.36 4.09
C LYS A 227 16.89 -16.48 3.06
N SER A 228 15.91 -16.66 2.15
CA SER A 228 16.00 -17.65 1.07
C SER A 228 17.05 -17.27 0.03
N ALA A 229 17.18 -16.00 -0.30
CA ALA A 229 18.17 -15.52 -1.29
C ALA A 229 19.63 -15.70 -0.82
N ILE A 230 19.90 -15.62 0.49
CA ILE A 230 21.24 -15.82 1.05
C ILE A 230 21.51 -17.28 1.49
N LYS A 231 20.50 -18.15 1.45
CA LYS A 231 20.63 -19.55 1.80
C LYS A 231 21.58 -20.24 0.82
N GLY A 232 22.67 -20.78 1.34
CA GLY A 232 23.71 -21.42 0.54
C GLY A 232 24.90 -20.52 0.17
N TRP A 233 24.89 -19.23 0.54
CA TRP A 233 26.06 -18.38 0.38
C TRP A 233 27.13 -18.71 1.41
N PRO A 234 28.44 -18.64 1.04
CA PRO A 234 29.51 -18.67 2.00
C PRO A 234 29.27 -17.58 3.08
N MET A 235 29.41 -17.92 4.35
CA MET A 235 29.17 -17.00 5.48
C MET A 235 27.69 -16.57 5.67
N SER A 236 26.71 -17.32 5.16
CA SER A 236 25.27 -17.00 5.33
C SER A 236 24.86 -16.76 6.79
N GLY A 237 25.52 -17.45 7.75
CA GLY A 237 25.32 -17.23 9.19
C GLY A 237 25.77 -15.83 9.65
N VAL A 238 26.92 -15.35 9.19
CA VAL A 238 27.44 -14.02 9.51
C VAL A 238 26.59 -12.95 8.85
N ILE A 239 26.21 -13.16 7.58
CA ILE A 239 25.33 -12.25 6.85
C ILE A 239 23.96 -12.16 7.56
N SER A 240 23.39 -13.28 8.00
CA SER A 240 22.15 -13.31 8.76
C SER A 240 22.26 -12.60 10.11
N PHE A 241 23.39 -12.73 10.79
CA PHE A 241 23.65 -12.03 12.06
C PHE A 241 23.76 -10.51 11.84
N LEU A 242 24.52 -10.05 10.86
CA LEU A 242 24.65 -8.64 10.52
C LEU A 242 23.31 -8.07 10.02
N ALA A 243 22.55 -8.86 9.24
CA ALA A 243 21.24 -8.47 8.81
C ALA A 243 20.27 -8.24 9.99
N ARG A 244 20.32 -9.06 11.04
CA ARG A 244 19.53 -8.85 12.27
C ARG A 244 19.84 -7.54 13.00
N LEU A 245 21.04 -7.02 12.82
CA LEU A 245 21.44 -5.71 13.39
C LEU A 245 20.95 -4.53 12.55
N LEU A 246 20.78 -4.74 11.25
CA LEU A 246 20.44 -3.69 10.27
C LEU A 246 18.95 -3.68 9.89
N PHE A 247 18.27 -4.83 9.95
CA PHE A 247 16.87 -5.00 9.56
C PHE A 247 15.99 -5.10 10.79
N GLN A 248 14.79 -4.53 10.69
CA GLN A 248 13.81 -4.64 11.76
C GLN A 248 13.08 -5.99 11.75
N PRO A 249 12.53 -6.44 12.89
CA PRO A 249 11.62 -7.56 12.96
C PRO A 249 10.41 -7.38 12.03
N VAL A 250 9.96 -8.48 11.41
CA VAL A 250 8.83 -8.46 10.45
C VAL A 250 7.55 -7.99 11.12
N GLU A 251 7.37 -8.27 12.40
CA GLU A 251 6.21 -7.87 13.23
C GLU A 251 6.02 -6.36 13.28
N ARG A 252 7.08 -5.59 13.07
CA ARG A 252 7.03 -4.12 12.99
C ARG A 252 6.76 -3.58 11.59
N SER A 253 6.67 -4.47 10.60
CA SER A 253 6.52 -4.04 9.21
C SER A 253 5.19 -3.33 8.93
N GLY A 254 4.16 -3.55 9.75
CA GLY A 254 2.87 -2.88 9.70
C GLY A 254 2.85 -1.49 10.35
N TYR A 255 3.83 -1.13 11.20
CA TYR A 255 3.76 0.07 12.04
C TYR A 255 3.59 1.36 11.23
N ASN A 256 4.36 1.54 10.15
CA ASN A 256 4.27 2.76 9.35
C ASN A 256 2.96 2.83 8.54
N SER A 257 2.46 1.69 8.08
CA SER A 257 1.18 1.60 7.37
C SER A 257 0.00 1.84 8.33
N ALA A 258 0.04 1.25 9.53
CA ALA A 258 -0.97 1.46 10.55
C ALA A 258 -0.97 2.91 11.08
N PHE A 259 0.21 3.51 11.29
CA PHE A 259 0.32 4.93 11.61
C PHE A 259 -0.39 5.80 10.55
N ALA A 260 -0.06 5.60 9.27
CA ALA A 260 -0.69 6.35 8.18
C ALA A 260 -2.21 6.13 8.13
N ALA A 261 -2.66 4.90 8.42
CA ALA A 261 -4.05 4.50 8.34
C ALA A 261 -4.90 5.01 9.51
N ALA A 262 -4.36 5.09 10.73
CA ALA A 262 -5.20 5.24 11.92
C ALA A 262 -4.60 6.10 13.05
N SER A 263 -3.39 6.70 12.92
CA SER A 263 -2.88 7.55 13.98
C SER A 263 -3.67 8.85 14.09
N PRO A 264 -4.05 9.28 15.32
CA PRO A 264 -4.73 10.56 15.53
C PRO A 264 -3.83 11.76 15.13
N ASP A 265 -2.51 11.64 15.22
CA ASP A 265 -1.56 12.68 14.79
C ASP A 265 -1.71 13.04 13.30
N VAL A 266 -2.03 12.06 12.46
CA VAL A 266 -2.26 12.29 11.03
C VAL A 266 -3.50 13.18 10.80
N ARG A 267 -4.59 12.98 11.55
CA ARG A 267 -5.79 13.81 11.44
C ARG A 267 -5.54 15.19 12.02
N ALA A 268 -4.91 15.27 13.18
CA ALA A 268 -4.57 16.54 13.83
C ALA A 268 -3.68 17.43 12.94
N ARG A 269 -2.81 16.83 12.14
CA ARG A 269 -1.89 17.49 11.22
C ARG A 269 -2.22 17.23 9.76
N ALA A 270 -3.52 17.11 9.43
CA ALA A 270 -3.98 16.73 8.09
C ALA A 270 -3.37 17.57 6.95
N ALA A 271 -3.17 18.88 7.16
CA ALA A 271 -2.56 19.75 6.16
C ALA A 271 -1.13 19.34 5.78
N GLU A 272 -0.37 18.75 6.70
CA GLU A 272 0.99 18.26 6.44
C GLU A 272 1.01 16.87 5.81
N PHE A 273 0.03 16.02 6.18
CA PHE A 273 -0.02 14.62 5.72
C PHE A 273 -0.73 14.41 4.39
N LYS A 274 -1.60 15.33 3.96
CA LYS A 274 -2.28 15.26 2.66
C LYS A 274 -1.29 15.21 1.50
N GLY A 275 -1.22 14.08 0.79
CA GLY A 275 -0.29 13.85 -0.31
C GLY A 275 1.18 13.65 0.12
N ALA A 276 1.44 13.48 1.41
CA ALA A 276 2.78 13.30 1.94
C ALA A 276 3.38 11.94 1.55
N TYR A 277 4.71 11.90 1.55
CA TYR A 277 5.50 10.69 1.57
C TYR A 277 6.14 10.54 2.95
N ILE A 278 5.89 9.41 3.62
CA ILE A 278 6.40 9.17 4.96
C ILE A 278 7.36 7.97 5.02
N VAL A 279 8.29 8.06 5.94
CA VAL A 279 9.23 6.97 6.28
C VAL A 279 9.00 6.53 7.74
N PRO A 280 9.47 5.35 8.16
CA PRO A 280 9.18 4.79 9.48
C PRO A 280 9.64 5.66 10.66
N VAL A 281 8.84 5.76 11.72
CA VAL A 281 7.38 5.63 11.76
C VAL A 281 6.84 7.04 11.72
N GLY A 282 5.93 7.34 10.77
CA GLY A 282 5.21 8.61 10.71
C GLY A 282 6.03 9.86 10.35
N LYS A 283 7.30 9.72 9.95
CA LYS A 283 8.15 10.87 9.61
C LYS A 283 7.89 11.33 8.18
N ILE A 284 7.41 12.55 8.01
CA ILE A 284 7.27 13.18 6.70
C ILE A 284 8.68 13.35 6.09
N ALA A 285 8.84 12.86 4.87
CA ALA A 285 10.10 12.91 4.15
C ALA A 285 9.91 13.51 2.74
N LYS A 286 10.96 14.12 2.23
CA LYS A 286 10.98 14.64 0.87
C LYS A 286 11.20 13.48 -0.11
N PRO A 287 10.22 13.16 -0.99
CA PRO A 287 10.42 12.12 -1.99
C PRO A 287 11.38 12.58 -3.09
N SER A 288 11.74 11.68 -4.01
CA SER A 288 12.67 11.98 -5.12
C SER A 288 12.25 13.20 -5.94
N ALA A 289 13.18 13.77 -6.71
CA ALA A 289 12.89 14.91 -7.56
C ALA A 289 11.74 14.61 -8.56
N ASP A 290 11.77 13.44 -9.17
CA ASP A 290 10.73 13.01 -10.13
C ASP A 290 9.38 12.81 -9.46
N ALA A 291 9.33 12.25 -8.26
CA ALA A 291 8.10 12.10 -7.48
C ALA A 291 7.47 13.45 -7.05
N ARG A 292 8.15 14.58 -7.28
CA ARG A 292 7.65 15.92 -6.97
C ARG A 292 7.23 16.71 -8.21
N LYS A 293 7.37 16.15 -9.40
CA LYS A 293 6.97 16.78 -10.66
C LYS A 293 5.45 16.67 -10.85
N PRO A 294 4.68 17.77 -10.84
CA PRO A 294 3.23 17.71 -11.02
C PRO A 294 2.83 17.15 -12.38
N GLN A 295 3.56 17.55 -13.44
CA GLN A 295 3.27 17.06 -14.79
C GLN A 295 3.40 15.53 -14.89
N LEU A 296 4.44 14.96 -14.29
CA LEU A 296 4.64 13.50 -14.31
C LEU A 296 3.51 12.75 -13.58
N ALA A 297 2.94 13.35 -12.53
CA ALA A 297 1.80 12.79 -11.83
C ALA A 297 0.51 12.88 -12.65
N LEU A 298 0.33 13.98 -13.39
CA LEU A 298 -0.78 14.17 -14.30
C LEU A 298 -0.70 13.20 -15.49
N ASP A 299 0.47 13.09 -16.12
CA ASP A 299 0.71 12.17 -17.23
C ASP A 299 0.38 10.72 -16.83
N LEU A 300 0.86 10.29 -15.65
CA LEU A 300 0.55 8.97 -15.11
C LEU A 300 -0.96 8.76 -14.93
N TRP A 301 -1.66 9.75 -14.38
CA TRP A 301 -3.09 9.67 -14.15
C TRP A 301 -3.87 9.52 -15.46
N GLU A 302 -3.66 10.43 -16.39
CA GLU A 302 -4.37 10.47 -17.68
C GLU A 302 -4.10 9.21 -18.51
N THR A 303 -2.86 8.72 -18.50
CA THR A 303 -2.49 7.49 -19.24
C THR A 303 -3.11 6.27 -18.56
N SER A 304 -3.23 6.26 -17.23
CA SER A 304 -3.91 5.18 -16.50
C SER A 304 -5.40 5.15 -16.81
N GLU A 305 -6.08 6.31 -16.86
CA GLU A 305 -7.49 6.41 -17.29
C GLU A 305 -7.67 5.86 -18.70
N LYS A 306 -6.87 6.34 -19.67
CA LYS A 306 -6.91 5.84 -21.06
C LYS A 306 -6.71 4.33 -21.15
N GLN A 307 -5.79 3.77 -20.35
CA GLN A 307 -5.54 2.33 -20.35
C GLN A 307 -6.71 1.53 -19.78
N ILE A 308 -7.37 2.03 -18.71
CA ILE A 308 -8.56 1.39 -18.13
C ILE A 308 -9.74 1.46 -19.09
N ASP A 309 -9.97 2.61 -19.72
CA ASP A 309 -11.01 2.79 -20.75
C ASP A 309 -10.79 1.84 -21.94
N ALA A 310 -9.54 1.68 -22.41
CA ALA A 310 -9.19 0.76 -23.49
C ALA A 310 -9.48 -0.71 -23.13
N LEU A 311 -9.50 -1.07 -21.84
CA LEU A 311 -9.89 -2.39 -21.34
C LEU A 311 -11.41 -2.56 -21.20
N GLY A 312 -12.20 -1.49 -21.41
CA GLY A 312 -13.65 -1.48 -21.23
C GLY A 312 -14.07 -1.60 -19.76
N LEU A 313 -13.33 -0.97 -18.85
CA LEU A 313 -13.52 -1.12 -17.40
C LEU A 313 -13.91 0.19 -16.71
#